data_70bf326d0a51c9aa78b29bb3e3346f7d
#
_entry.id   70bf326d0a51c9aa78b29bb3e3346f7d
#
_cell.length_a   1.000
_cell.length_b   1.000
_cell.length_c   1.000
_cell.angle_alpha   90.00
_cell.angle_beta   90.00
_cell.angle_gamma   90.00
#
_symmetry.space_group_name_H-M   'P 1'
#
loop_
_entity.id
_entity.type
_entity.pdbx_description
1 polymer ?
#
loop_
_entity_poly.entity_id
_entity_poly.type
_entity_poly.pdbx_seq_one_letter_code
_entity_poly.pdbx_strand_id
1 'polypeptide(L)'
;MRYIRFQIGNGPASYGVLRGDQVRRLDGDIFHGYRETFEEYELQSVHLLAPVNPGKIIGIGANYKSFLDAKKREYPKRPRIFLKPASSIIGDRDAIICPDKSHEIHFEGELGVIIGKTCSQISEENAMSNVFGYTCVNDVTDRTMLEEDGIWDRGKGVNTFFPIGPCITDEIDGMNVELETRVNGEVRQHRNTSDMYFSISQLIAYISNYMTLNPGDVI
;
A
#
# COMPACT_ATOMS: atom_id res chain seq x y z
N MET A 1 -11.10 -11.59 -5.48
CA MET A 1 -9.99 -12.57 -5.32
C MET A 1 -8.93 -12.04 -4.38
N ARG A 2 -8.12 -12.91 -3.77
CA ARG A 2 -6.96 -12.48 -2.97
C ARG A 2 -5.68 -12.96 -3.66
N TYR A 3 -4.95 -12.02 -4.25
CA TYR A 3 -3.68 -12.26 -4.93
C TYR A 3 -2.54 -12.12 -3.94
N ILE A 4 -1.63 -13.08 -3.95
CA ILE A 4 -0.40 -13.05 -3.15
C ILE A 4 0.82 -13.22 -4.06
N ARG A 5 1.95 -12.74 -3.60
CA ARG A 5 3.25 -13.05 -4.17
C ARG A 5 4.04 -13.84 -3.13
N PHE A 6 4.60 -14.95 -3.52
CA PHE A 6 5.19 -15.89 -2.58
C PHE A 6 6.42 -16.58 -3.15
N GLN A 7 7.18 -17.23 -2.27
CA GLN A 7 8.37 -18.01 -2.58
C GLN A 7 8.34 -19.33 -1.83
N ILE A 8 8.82 -20.40 -2.47
CA ILE A 8 8.99 -21.73 -1.86
C ILE A 8 10.47 -21.97 -1.68
N GLY A 9 10.91 -22.12 -0.43
CA GLY A 9 12.33 -22.24 -0.12
C GLY A 9 13.14 -21.11 -0.75
N ASN A 10 14.20 -21.43 -1.48
CA ASN A 10 15.03 -20.47 -2.21
C ASN A 10 14.67 -20.38 -3.71
N GLY A 11 13.48 -20.85 -4.10
CA GLY A 11 13.01 -20.79 -5.48
C GLY A 11 12.66 -19.36 -5.95
N PRO A 12 12.25 -19.19 -7.21
CA PRO A 12 11.81 -17.89 -7.72
C PRO A 12 10.50 -17.45 -7.07
N ALA A 13 10.28 -16.13 -7.00
CA ALA A 13 9.00 -15.57 -6.62
C ALA A 13 7.92 -15.92 -7.65
N SER A 14 6.73 -16.25 -7.15
CA SER A 14 5.56 -16.61 -7.96
C SER A 14 4.34 -15.84 -7.48
N TYR A 15 3.35 -15.65 -8.34
CA TYR A 15 2.02 -15.20 -7.94
C TYR A 15 1.11 -16.38 -7.64
N GLY A 16 0.15 -16.16 -6.77
CA GLY A 16 -0.89 -17.12 -6.43
C GLY A 16 -2.20 -16.47 -6.05
N VAL A 17 -3.28 -17.25 -6.09
CA VAL A 17 -4.57 -16.88 -5.50
C VAL A 17 -4.73 -17.63 -4.19
N LEU A 18 -5.08 -16.89 -3.14
CA LEU A 18 -5.33 -17.45 -1.81
C LEU A 18 -6.82 -17.80 -1.67
N ARG A 19 -7.10 -19.07 -1.33
CA ARG A 19 -8.43 -19.63 -1.06
C ARG A 19 -8.43 -20.33 0.29
N GLY A 20 -8.95 -19.67 1.33
CA GLY A 20 -8.75 -20.15 2.70
C GLY A 20 -7.27 -20.18 3.04
N ASP A 21 -6.76 -21.35 3.42
CA ASP A 21 -5.34 -21.58 3.73
C ASP A 21 -4.57 -22.25 2.57
N GLN A 22 -5.19 -22.31 1.36
CA GLN A 22 -4.57 -22.87 0.16
C GLN A 22 -4.15 -21.79 -0.81
N VAL A 23 -2.94 -21.93 -1.33
CA VAL A 23 -2.34 -21.07 -2.36
C VAL A 23 -2.34 -21.82 -3.68
N ARG A 24 -3.14 -21.36 -4.65
CA ARG A 24 -3.09 -21.84 -6.03
C ARG A 24 -2.10 -21.00 -6.82
N ARG A 25 -1.02 -21.61 -7.32
CA ARG A 25 0.00 -20.91 -8.12
C ARG A 25 -0.58 -20.42 -9.45
N LEU A 26 -0.17 -19.22 -9.85
CA LEU A 26 -0.46 -18.63 -11.14
C LEU A 26 0.76 -18.75 -12.07
N ASP A 27 0.49 -18.97 -13.35
CA ASP A 27 1.45 -18.87 -14.43
C ASP A 27 1.10 -17.63 -15.27
N GLY A 28 2.05 -16.69 -15.41
CA GLY A 28 1.84 -15.39 -16.04
C GLY A 28 1.95 -14.22 -15.05
N ASP A 29 1.39 -13.09 -15.44
CA ASP A 29 1.43 -11.82 -14.71
C ASP A 29 0.03 -11.38 -14.33
N ILE A 30 -0.19 -11.00 -13.06
CA ILE A 30 -1.51 -10.65 -12.55
C ILE A 30 -2.11 -9.40 -13.23
N PHE A 31 -1.30 -8.54 -13.82
CA PHE A 31 -1.72 -7.32 -14.50
C PHE A 31 -1.91 -7.50 -16.01
N HIS A 32 -1.19 -8.46 -16.63
CA HIS A 32 -1.16 -8.64 -18.09
C HIS A 32 -1.82 -9.95 -18.56
N GLY A 33 -2.21 -10.79 -17.64
CA GLY A 33 -2.88 -12.05 -17.89
C GLY A 33 -2.14 -13.23 -17.26
N TYR A 34 -2.93 -14.11 -16.68
CA TYR A 34 -2.46 -15.30 -16.01
C TYR A 34 -3.43 -16.47 -16.23
N ARG A 35 -2.95 -17.66 -15.91
CA ARG A 35 -3.77 -18.87 -15.75
C ARG A 35 -3.47 -19.51 -14.41
N GLU A 36 -4.47 -20.12 -13.80
CA GLU A 36 -4.25 -20.97 -12.62
C GLU A 36 -3.58 -22.26 -13.06
N THR A 37 -2.56 -22.69 -12.32
CA THR A 37 -1.92 -23.98 -12.49
C THR A 37 -2.63 -25.04 -11.63
N PHE A 38 -2.18 -26.30 -11.71
CA PHE A 38 -2.63 -27.36 -10.80
C PHE A 38 -1.81 -27.41 -9.51
N GLU A 39 -0.81 -26.55 -9.36
CA GLU A 39 0.05 -26.52 -8.17
C GLU A 39 -0.64 -25.78 -7.03
N GLU A 40 -0.78 -26.48 -5.90
CA GLU A 40 -1.34 -25.96 -4.66
C GLU A 40 -0.36 -26.14 -3.51
N TYR A 41 -0.38 -25.18 -2.61
CA TYR A 41 0.49 -25.15 -1.43
C TYR A 41 -0.30 -24.71 -0.21
N GLU A 42 0.02 -25.26 0.96
CA GLU A 42 -0.45 -24.71 2.23
C GLU A 42 0.15 -23.32 2.45
N LEU A 43 -0.65 -22.35 2.88
CA LEU A 43 -0.18 -20.96 3.13
C LEU A 43 1.00 -20.92 4.11
N GLN A 44 0.99 -21.77 5.11
CA GLN A 44 2.08 -21.89 6.10
C GLN A 44 3.39 -22.46 5.54
N SER A 45 3.37 -23.10 4.37
CA SER A 45 4.54 -23.70 3.72
C SER A 45 5.26 -22.76 2.76
N VAL A 46 4.69 -21.59 2.50
CA VAL A 46 5.25 -20.59 1.59
C VAL A 46 5.72 -19.35 2.37
N HIS A 47 6.72 -18.66 1.83
CA HIS A 47 7.12 -17.35 2.33
C HIS A 47 6.39 -16.26 1.53
N LEU A 48 5.57 -15.47 2.22
CA LEU A 48 4.86 -14.34 1.59
C LEU A 48 5.82 -13.18 1.36
N LEU A 49 5.78 -12.64 0.16
CA LEU A 49 6.55 -11.46 -0.25
C LEU A 49 5.60 -10.25 -0.34
N ALA A 50 6.16 -9.06 -0.45
CA ALA A 50 5.39 -7.90 -0.87
C ALA A 50 4.60 -8.26 -2.15
N PRO A 51 3.27 -8.04 -2.19
CA PRO A 51 2.42 -8.56 -3.27
C PRO A 51 2.66 -7.88 -4.62
N VAL A 52 3.38 -6.76 -4.64
CA VAL A 52 3.81 -6.04 -5.85
C VAL A 52 5.26 -5.58 -5.73
N ASN A 53 5.89 -5.32 -6.89
CA ASN A 53 7.12 -4.57 -7.02
C ASN A 53 6.80 -3.27 -7.78
N PRO A 54 6.35 -2.22 -7.10
CA PRO A 54 5.91 -1.00 -7.75
C PRO A 54 7.05 -0.23 -8.40
N GLY A 55 6.76 0.39 -9.54
CA GLY A 55 7.62 1.40 -10.12
C GLY A 55 7.65 2.69 -9.29
N LYS A 56 6.51 3.00 -8.66
CA LYS A 56 6.33 4.15 -7.76
C LYS A 56 5.45 3.78 -6.56
N ILE A 57 5.77 4.39 -5.43
CA ILE A 57 4.93 4.42 -4.23
C ILE A 57 4.63 5.88 -3.95
N ILE A 58 3.35 6.24 -3.97
CA ILE A 58 2.89 7.62 -3.84
C ILE A 58 2.06 7.74 -2.57
N GLY A 59 2.65 8.29 -1.53
CA GLY A 59 1.94 8.54 -0.28
C GLY A 59 1.09 9.81 -0.34
N ILE A 60 -0.02 9.81 0.41
CA ILE A 60 -0.95 10.93 0.49
C ILE A 60 -0.97 11.47 1.93
N GLY A 61 -0.40 12.65 2.11
CA GLY A 61 -0.32 13.26 3.44
C GLY A 61 -1.63 13.90 3.88
N ALA A 62 -2.08 13.56 5.11
CA ALA A 62 -3.21 14.20 5.81
C ALA A 62 -4.52 14.16 5.02
N ASN A 63 -4.97 12.98 4.61
CA ASN A 63 -6.19 12.79 3.81
C ASN A 63 -7.43 12.32 4.61
N TYR A 64 -7.39 12.31 5.95
CA TYR A 64 -8.54 11.93 6.78
C TYR A 64 -9.10 13.15 7.50
N LYS A 65 -10.43 13.38 7.37
CA LYS A 65 -11.15 14.53 7.97
C LYS A 65 -10.98 14.56 9.48
N SER A 66 -11.23 13.43 10.13
CA SER A 66 -11.10 13.31 11.60
C SER A 66 -9.68 13.63 12.10
N PHE A 67 -8.65 13.30 11.31
CA PHE A 67 -7.26 13.66 11.63
C PHE A 67 -7.03 15.17 11.52
N LEU A 68 -7.52 15.80 10.44
CA LEU A 68 -7.40 17.25 10.23
C LEU A 68 -8.10 18.02 11.34
N ASP A 69 -9.32 17.61 11.69
CA ASP A 69 -10.14 18.22 12.75
C ASP A 69 -9.45 18.09 14.12
N ALA A 70 -8.99 16.88 14.48
CA ALA A 70 -8.30 16.63 15.74
C ALA A 70 -7.02 17.47 15.90
N LYS A 71 -6.30 17.71 14.79
CA LYS A 71 -5.11 18.54 14.74
C LYS A 71 -5.39 20.02 14.50
N LYS A 72 -6.66 20.43 14.37
CA LYS A 72 -7.10 21.79 14.04
C LYS A 72 -6.38 22.35 12.81
N ARG A 73 -6.22 21.50 11.79
CA ARG A 73 -5.57 21.86 10.51
C ARG A 73 -6.61 22.27 9.50
N GLU A 74 -6.28 23.24 8.67
CA GLU A 74 -7.11 23.57 7.52
C GLU A 74 -7.13 22.41 6.53
N TYR A 75 -8.30 22.21 5.91
CA TYR A 75 -8.47 21.24 4.84
C TYR A 75 -7.62 21.65 3.62
N PRO A 76 -6.81 20.75 3.06
CA PRO A 76 -5.93 21.08 1.97
C PRO A 76 -6.73 21.36 0.69
N LYS A 77 -6.33 22.42 -0.07
CA LYS A 77 -6.97 22.75 -1.36
C LYS A 77 -6.68 21.72 -2.46
N ARG A 78 -5.65 20.90 -2.28
CA ARG A 78 -5.21 19.84 -3.22
C ARG A 78 -4.51 18.74 -2.45
N PRO A 79 -4.49 17.49 -2.97
CA PRO A 79 -3.75 16.40 -2.37
C PRO A 79 -2.29 16.74 -2.14
N ARG A 80 -1.75 16.38 -0.98
CA ARG A 80 -0.33 16.48 -0.66
C ARG A 80 0.30 15.13 -0.95
N ILE A 81 1.10 15.06 -1.99
CA ILE A 81 1.75 13.82 -2.41
C ILE A 81 3.24 13.83 -2.07
N PHE A 82 3.78 12.66 -1.81
CA PHE A 82 5.21 12.39 -1.67
C PHE A 82 5.53 11.01 -2.25
N LEU A 83 6.80 10.74 -2.51
CA LEU A 83 7.24 9.45 -3.03
C LEU A 83 8.01 8.68 -1.95
N LYS A 84 7.80 7.37 -1.90
CA LYS A 84 8.67 6.45 -1.15
C LYS A 84 9.50 5.64 -2.13
N PRO A 85 10.80 5.41 -1.83
CA PRO A 85 11.66 4.61 -2.70
C PRO A 85 11.28 3.12 -2.63
N ALA A 86 11.51 2.38 -3.71
CA ALA A 86 11.27 0.94 -3.73
C ALA A 86 12.08 0.16 -2.68
N SER A 87 13.23 0.70 -2.24
CA SER A 87 14.05 0.12 -1.17
C SER A 87 13.37 0.15 0.21
N SER A 88 12.29 0.92 0.39
CA SER A 88 11.52 0.92 1.63
C SER A 88 10.57 -0.27 1.78
N ILE A 89 10.32 -1.02 0.70
CA ILE A 89 9.34 -2.12 0.67
C ILE A 89 9.85 -3.31 1.47
N ILE A 90 8.94 -3.87 2.29
CA ILE A 90 9.06 -5.18 2.93
C ILE A 90 7.72 -5.92 2.85
N GLY A 91 7.78 -7.24 2.94
CA GLY A 91 6.62 -8.13 2.92
C GLY A 91 6.04 -8.43 4.30
N ASP A 92 5.17 -9.44 4.32
CA ASP A 92 4.56 -9.93 5.56
C ASP A 92 5.62 -10.50 6.51
N ARG A 93 5.54 -10.13 7.79
CA ARG A 93 6.45 -10.56 8.87
C ARG A 93 7.91 -10.12 8.74
N ASP A 94 8.26 -9.33 7.74
CA ASP A 94 9.58 -8.72 7.67
C ASP A 94 9.73 -7.65 8.75
N ALA A 95 10.95 -7.48 9.23
CA ALA A 95 11.24 -6.54 10.31
C ALA A 95 11.41 -5.10 9.80
N ILE A 96 10.69 -4.16 10.42
CA ILE A 96 10.96 -2.74 10.28
C ILE A 96 12.24 -2.42 11.06
N ILE A 97 13.27 -1.91 10.38
CA ILE A 97 14.57 -1.61 10.96
C ILE A 97 14.67 -0.11 11.28
N CYS A 98 14.64 0.22 12.56
CA CYS A 98 14.85 1.57 13.02
C CYS A 98 16.32 1.97 12.82
N PRO A 99 16.63 3.04 12.07
CA PRO A 99 18.01 3.44 11.79
C PRO A 99 18.72 3.98 13.04
N ASP A 100 18.01 4.67 13.92
CA ASP A 100 18.52 5.18 15.19
C ASP A 100 17.47 4.99 16.29
N LYS A 101 17.88 4.34 17.39
CA LYS A 101 16.99 4.01 18.52
C LYS A 101 16.56 5.25 19.32
N SER A 102 17.22 6.38 19.16
CA SER A 102 16.86 7.66 19.77
C SER A 102 15.76 8.40 19.00
N HIS A 103 15.48 7.98 17.77
CA HIS A 103 14.47 8.61 16.91
C HIS A 103 13.05 8.19 17.29
N GLU A 104 12.12 9.11 17.10
CA GLU A 104 10.69 8.85 17.23
C GLU A 104 10.13 8.25 15.92
N ILE A 105 9.79 6.95 15.97
CA ILE A 105 9.24 6.21 14.83
C ILE A 105 7.73 6.05 14.98
N HIS A 106 6.98 6.47 13.97
CA HIS A 106 5.53 6.32 13.90
C HIS A 106 5.13 5.21 12.93
N PHE A 107 4.11 4.46 13.30
CA PHE A 107 3.36 3.62 12.36
C PHE A 107 2.18 4.43 11.81
N GLU A 108 1.82 4.17 10.56
CA GLU A 108 0.66 4.76 9.89
C GLU A 108 0.02 3.67 9.03
N GLY A 109 -0.91 2.89 9.66
CA GLY A 109 -1.67 1.87 8.92
C GLY A 109 -2.64 2.52 7.94
N GLU A 110 -2.56 2.15 6.68
CA GLU A 110 -3.27 2.79 5.59
C GLU A 110 -3.80 1.80 4.56
N LEU A 111 -4.72 2.26 3.71
CA LEU A 111 -5.17 1.54 2.53
C LEU A 111 -4.20 1.79 1.38
N GLY A 112 -3.59 0.75 0.85
CA GLY A 112 -2.85 0.81 -0.39
C GLY A 112 -3.76 0.52 -1.59
N VAL A 113 -3.79 1.42 -2.56
CA VAL A 113 -4.52 1.26 -3.82
C VAL A 113 -3.54 0.83 -4.90
N ILE A 114 -3.76 -0.33 -5.50
CA ILE A 114 -2.89 -0.90 -6.54
C ILE A 114 -3.44 -0.53 -7.92
N ILE A 115 -2.61 0.10 -8.74
CA ILE A 115 -2.96 0.44 -10.12
C ILE A 115 -2.88 -0.81 -10.99
N GLY A 116 -3.88 -1.01 -11.84
CA GLY A 116 -3.99 -2.17 -12.72
C GLY A 116 -3.73 -1.90 -14.20
N LYS A 117 -3.85 -0.65 -14.62
CA LYS A 117 -3.67 -0.26 -16.02
C LYS A 117 -2.87 1.03 -16.12
N THR A 118 -2.04 1.12 -17.16
CA THR A 118 -1.32 2.37 -17.44
C THR A 118 -2.32 3.49 -17.72
N CYS A 119 -2.20 4.59 -16.99
CA CYS A 119 -3.05 5.75 -17.16
C CYS A 119 -2.28 7.07 -16.92
N SER A 120 -2.67 8.11 -17.67
CA SER A 120 -2.15 9.46 -17.60
C SER A 120 -3.25 10.42 -17.98
N GLN A 121 -3.36 11.55 -17.27
CA GLN A 121 -4.34 12.60 -17.53
C GLN A 121 -5.80 12.09 -17.64
N ILE A 122 -6.17 11.18 -16.75
CA ILE A 122 -7.53 10.61 -16.74
C ILE A 122 -8.48 11.45 -15.90
N SER A 123 -9.76 11.42 -16.27
CA SER A 123 -10.81 12.06 -15.47
C SER A 123 -11.13 11.25 -14.21
N GLU A 124 -11.68 11.91 -13.22
CA GLU A 124 -12.15 11.27 -11.97
C GLU A 124 -13.15 10.13 -12.25
N GLU A 125 -14.04 10.31 -13.22
CA GLU A 125 -15.05 9.32 -13.64
C GLU A 125 -14.42 8.00 -14.13
N ASN A 126 -13.26 8.10 -14.78
CA ASN A 126 -12.56 6.95 -15.35
C ASN A 126 -11.48 6.37 -14.40
N ALA A 127 -11.21 7.03 -13.28
CA ALA A 127 -10.10 6.69 -12.39
C ALA A 127 -10.23 5.27 -11.82
N MET A 128 -11.40 4.91 -11.31
CA MET A 128 -11.63 3.62 -10.64
C MET A 128 -11.47 2.41 -11.57
N SER A 129 -11.66 2.56 -12.88
CA SER A 129 -11.45 1.49 -13.86
C SER A 129 -9.98 1.09 -14.04
N ASN A 130 -9.06 1.86 -13.46
CA ASN A 130 -7.62 1.61 -13.46
C ASN A 130 -7.12 0.99 -12.16
N VAL A 131 -7.99 0.82 -11.15
CA VAL A 131 -7.65 0.15 -9.90
C VAL A 131 -7.67 -1.36 -10.11
N PHE A 132 -6.60 -2.04 -9.70
CA PHE A 132 -6.52 -3.50 -9.68
C PHE A 132 -7.13 -4.08 -8.40
N GLY A 133 -6.88 -3.43 -7.29
CA GLY A 133 -7.35 -3.87 -5.97
C GLY A 133 -6.68 -3.08 -4.86
N TYR A 134 -6.81 -3.61 -3.66
CA TYR A 134 -6.42 -2.96 -2.41
C TYR A 134 -5.58 -3.87 -1.55
N THR A 135 -4.74 -3.26 -0.72
CA THR A 135 -3.89 -3.98 0.24
C THR A 135 -3.70 -3.14 1.50
N CYS A 136 -3.23 -3.75 2.57
CA CYS A 136 -2.78 -2.99 3.73
C CYS A 136 -1.36 -2.49 3.49
N VAL A 137 -1.09 -1.27 3.94
CA VAL A 137 0.26 -0.69 3.97
C VAL A 137 0.52 -0.04 5.32
N ASN A 138 1.80 0.10 5.67
CA ASN A 138 2.21 0.89 6.81
C ASN A 138 3.21 1.94 6.34
N ASP A 139 2.77 3.21 6.30
CA ASP A 139 3.63 4.34 5.92
C ASP A 139 4.48 4.77 7.12
N VAL A 140 5.43 3.92 7.47
CA VAL A 140 6.34 4.17 8.61
C VAL A 140 7.10 5.46 8.42
N THR A 141 7.17 6.25 9.49
CA THR A 141 7.74 7.60 9.47
C THR A 141 8.74 7.76 10.60
N ASP A 142 9.95 8.19 10.26
CA ASP A 142 10.88 8.77 11.22
C ASP A 142 10.54 10.24 11.43
N ARG A 143 9.87 10.52 12.56
CA ARG A 143 9.42 11.87 12.91
C ARG A 143 10.57 12.81 13.18
N THR A 144 11.64 12.31 13.79
CA THR A 144 12.82 13.10 14.08
C THR A 144 13.46 13.63 12.80
N MET A 145 13.71 12.74 11.82
CA MET A 145 14.25 13.16 10.52
C MET A 145 13.32 14.12 9.77
N LEU A 146 12.01 13.87 9.83
CA LEU A 146 11.03 14.73 9.17
C LEU A 146 11.00 16.14 9.76
N GLU A 147 11.13 16.25 11.08
CA GLU A 147 11.16 17.55 11.76
C GLU A 147 12.47 18.31 11.55
N GLU A 148 13.61 17.59 11.54
CA GLU A 148 14.91 18.16 11.21
C GLU A 148 14.97 18.76 9.81
N ASP A 149 14.41 18.04 8.82
CA ASP A 149 14.50 18.43 7.40
C ASP A 149 13.39 19.43 7.00
N GLY A 150 12.26 19.42 7.70
CA GLY A 150 11.06 20.18 7.32
C GLY A 150 10.35 19.66 6.06
N ILE A 151 10.81 18.53 5.51
CA ILE A 151 10.24 17.82 4.35
C ILE A 151 10.11 16.32 4.67
N TRP A 152 9.37 15.57 3.84
CA TRP A 152 9.00 14.19 4.18
C TRP A 152 9.98 13.12 3.67
N ASP A 153 10.79 13.46 2.66
CA ASP A 153 11.53 12.48 1.86
C ASP A 153 12.43 11.55 2.69
N ARG A 154 13.29 12.09 3.56
CA ARG A 154 14.19 11.28 4.38
C ARG A 154 13.44 10.48 5.44
N GLY A 155 12.51 11.12 6.16
CA GLY A 155 11.75 10.47 7.23
C GLY A 155 10.78 9.39 6.76
N LYS A 156 10.34 9.45 5.50
CA LYS A 156 9.43 8.50 4.83
C LYS A 156 10.18 7.49 3.95
N GLY A 157 11.42 7.80 3.54
CA GLY A 157 12.18 7.04 2.55
C GLY A 157 13.16 6.02 3.11
N VAL A 158 13.18 5.77 4.41
CA VAL A 158 14.09 4.83 5.07
C VAL A 158 13.82 3.40 4.57
N ASN A 159 14.88 2.61 4.42
CA ASN A 159 14.75 1.18 4.10
C ASN A 159 13.82 0.49 5.10
N THR A 160 12.99 -0.43 4.64
CA THR A 160 11.98 -1.18 5.41
C THR A 160 10.77 -0.38 5.93
N PHE A 161 10.65 0.91 5.60
CA PHE A 161 9.58 1.78 6.10
C PHE A 161 8.30 1.73 5.26
N PHE A 162 8.13 0.70 4.42
CA PHE A 162 6.89 0.47 3.69
C PHE A 162 6.50 -1.02 3.68
N PRO A 163 6.09 -1.57 4.85
CA PRO A 163 5.42 -2.86 4.88
C PRO A 163 4.15 -2.84 4.02
N ILE A 164 4.00 -3.82 3.13
CA ILE A 164 2.86 -3.92 2.21
C ILE A 164 2.38 -5.36 2.09
N GLY A 165 1.08 -5.59 2.15
CA GLY A 165 0.49 -6.90 2.00
C GLY A 165 -0.51 -7.25 3.10
N PRO A 166 -0.72 -8.55 3.37
CA PRO A 166 -0.06 -9.73 2.76
C PRO A 166 -0.60 -10.11 1.37
N CYS A 167 -1.75 -9.56 0.96
CA CYS A 167 -2.39 -9.85 -0.33
C CYS A 167 -2.98 -8.58 -0.95
N ILE A 168 -3.31 -8.66 -2.23
CA ILE A 168 -4.16 -7.67 -2.90
C ILE A 168 -5.55 -8.29 -3.02
N THR A 169 -6.60 -7.53 -2.72
CA THR A 169 -7.98 -7.95 -2.90
C THR A 169 -8.79 -6.95 -3.73
N ASP A 170 -9.67 -7.47 -4.58
CA ASP A 170 -10.69 -6.71 -5.31
C ASP A 170 -12.09 -6.87 -4.71
N GLU A 171 -12.20 -7.55 -3.54
CA GLU A 171 -13.46 -7.95 -2.92
C GLU A 171 -14.00 -6.94 -1.89
N ILE A 172 -13.39 -5.75 -1.80
CA ILE A 172 -13.79 -4.71 -0.85
C ILE A 172 -14.15 -3.41 -1.57
N ASP A 173 -14.98 -2.60 -0.93
CA ASP A 173 -15.17 -1.21 -1.31
C ASP A 173 -14.08 -0.35 -0.64
N GLY A 174 -13.06 0.05 -1.40
CA GLY A 174 -11.96 0.86 -0.88
C GLY A 174 -12.37 2.21 -0.28
N MET A 175 -13.60 2.68 -0.57
CA MET A 175 -14.15 3.91 0.01
C MET A 175 -14.97 3.69 1.29
N ASN A 176 -15.18 2.42 1.69
CA ASN A 176 -15.93 2.11 2.92
C ASN A 176 -15.40 0.82 3.56
N VAL A 177 -14.17 0.84 4.03
CA VAL A 177 -13.54 -0.28 4.73
C VAL A 177 -12.90 0.18 6.04
N GLU A 178 -13.05 -0.64 7.08
CA GLU A 178 -12.42 -0.41 8.37
C GLU A 178 -10.91 -0.72 8.28
N LEU A 179 -10.11 0.19 8.80
CA LEU A 179 -8.67 0.06 8.98
C LEU A 179 -8.33 0.05 10.46
N GLU A 180 -7.63 -0.98 10.90
CA GLU A 180 -7.18 -1.10 12.27
C GLU A 180 -5.70 -1.44 12.32
N THR A 181 -4.95 -0.76 13.19
CA THR A 181 -3.56 -1.08 13.51
C THR A 181 -3.44 -1.48 14.97
N ARG A 182 -2.81 -2.63 15.22
CA ARG A 182 -2.52 -3.12 16.57
C ARG A 182 -1.02 -3.12 16.83
N VAL A 183 -0.65 -2.76 18.04
CA VAL A 183 0.73 -2.89 18.55
C VAL A 183 0.67 -3.73 19.80
N ASN A 184 1.38 -4.86 19.82
CA ASN A 184 1.35 -5.84 20.91
C ASN A 184 -0.08 -6.31 21.27
N GLY A 185 -0.96 -6.44 20.26
CA GLY A 185 -2.36 -6.85 20.43
C GLY A 185 -3.32 -5.71 20.78
N GLU A 186 -2.83 -4.53 21.16
CA GLU A 186 -3.67 -3.36 21.50
C GLU A 186 -3.99 -2.55 20.25
N VAL A 187 -5.26 -2.17 20.08
CA VAL A 187 -5.70 -1.26 19.01
C VAL A 187 -5.12 0.13 19.25
N ARG A 188 -4.30 0.59 18.33
CA ARG A 188 -3.64 1.90 18.38
C ARG A 188 -4.16 2.86 17.32
N GLN A 189 -4.73 2.33 16.25
CA GLN A 189 -5.38 3.09 15.18
C GLN A 189 -6.63 2.34 14.74
N HIS A 190 -7.73 3.06 14.57
CA HIS A 190 -8.98 2.54 14.01
C HIS A 190 -9.68 3.66 13.26
N ARG A 191 -9.95 3.46 11.96
CA ARG A 191 -10.61 4.43 11.08
C ARG A 191 -11.35 3.68 9.98
N ASN A 192 -12.34 4.35 9.40
CA ASN A 192 -12.99 3.92 8.18
C ASN A 192 -12.53 4.79 7.00
N THR A 193 -12.32 4.21 5.83
CA THR A 193 -11.86 4.93 4.63
C THR A 193 -12.89 5.94 4.10
N SER A 194 -14.17 5.83 4.49
CA SER A 194 -15.19 6.85 4.19
C SER A 194 -14.90 8.21 4.83
N ASP A 195 -13.97 8.26 5.81
CA ASP A 195 -13.47 9.50 6.40
C ASP A 195 -12.42 10.23 5.51
N MET A 196 -12.00 9.66 4.40
CA MET A 196 -11.11 10.33 3.45
C MET A 196 -11.69 11.65 2.98
N TYR A 197 -10.85 12.68 2.88
CA TYR A 197 -11.22 13.99 2.37
C TYR A 197 -11.23 14.01 0.84
N PHE A 198 -10.14 13.58 0.21
CA PHE A 198 -10.09 13.29 -1.23
C PHE A 198 -10.38 11.81 -1.46
N SER A 199 -11.32 11.52 -2.34
CA SER A 199 -11.64 10.13 -2.72
C SER A 199 -10.51 9.49 -3.53
N ILE A 200 -10.52 8.16 -3.62
CA ILE A 200 -9.54 7.41 -4.44
C ILE A 200 -9.58 7.89 -5.90
N SER A 201 -10.76 8.12 -6.47
CA SER A 201 -10.90 8.62 -7.85
C SER A 201 -10.28 10.00 -8.03
N GLN A 202 -10.49 10.91 -7.07
CA GLN A 202 -9.87 12.24 -7.06
C GLN A 202 -8.35 12.17 -6.96
N LEU A 203 -7.83 11.28 -6.11
CA LEU A 203 -6.38 11.08 -5.96
C LEU A 203 -5.75 10.58 -7.26
N ILE A 204 -6.31 9.53 -7.86
CA ILE A 204 -5.80 8.96 -9.11
C ILE A 204 -5.87 9.99 -10.24
N ALA A 205 -6.99 10.69 -10.41
CA ALA A 205 -7.14 11.75 -11.42
C ALA A 205 -6.09 12.85 -11.20
N TYR A 206 -5.95 13.33 -9.96
CA TYR A 206 -4.97 14.37 -9.62
C TYR A 206 -3.54 13.95 -9.94
N ILE A 207 -3.13 12.75 -9.47
CA ILE A 207 -1.76 12.26 -9.65
C ILE A 207 -1.45 12.02 -11.13
N SER A 208 -2.41 11.45 -11.88
CA SER A 208 -2.23 11.13 -13.29
C SER A 208 -1.99 12.36 -14.20
N ASN A 209 -2.29 13.57 -13.72
CA ASN A 209 -1.96 14.82 -14.42
C ASN A 209 -0.46 15.15 -14.38
N TYR A 210 0.28 14.58 -13.43
CA TYR A 210 1.70 14.86 -13.23
C TYR A 210 2.60 13.67 -13.51
N MET A 211 2.08 12.45 -13.26
CA MET A 211 2.84 11.20 -13.37
C MET A 211 2.02 10.17 -14.10
N THR A 212 2.59 9.50 -15.09
CA THR A 212 1.98 8.29 -15.64
C THR A 212 1.97 7.22 -14.54
N LEU A 213 0.80 6.67 -14.25
CA LEU A 213 0.64 5.52 -13.37
C LEU A 213 0.69 4.23 -14.19
N ASN A 214 1.38 3.23 -13.69
CA ASN A 214 1.57 1.94 -14.35
C ASN A 214 1.03 0.78 -13.48
N PRO A 215 0.73 -0.37 -14.09
CA PRO A 215 0.35 -1.56 -13.34
C PRO A 215 1.33 -1.87 -12.21
N GLY A 216 0.80 -2.12 -11.01
CA GLY A 216 1.58 -2.37 -9.82
C GLY A 216 2.05 -1.14 -9.04
N ASP A 217 1.91 0.09 -9.56
CA ASP A 217 2.14 1.30 -8.77
C ASP A 217 1.16 1.36 -7.59
N VAL A 218 1.59 1.94 -6.47
CA VAL A 218 0.83 2.01 -5.21
C VAL A 218 0.56 3.46 -4.85
N ILE A 219 -0.69 3.75 -4.50
CA ILE A 219 -1.13 5.01 -3.91
C ILE A 219 -1.64 4.73 -2.50
#